data_d2e50c53cd21f58958529cfde07f861b
#
_entry.id   d2e50c53cd21f58958529cfde07f861b
#
_cell.length_a   1.000
_cell.length_b   1.000
_cell.length_c   1.000
_cell.angle_alpha   90.00
_cell.angle_beta   90.00
_cell.angle_gamma   90.00
#
_symmetry.space_group_name_H-M   'P 1'
#
loop_
_entity.id
_entity.type
_entity.pdbx_description
1 polymer ?
#
loop_
_entity_poly.entity_id
_entity_poly.type
_entity_poly.pdbx_seq_one_letter_code
_entity_poly.pdbx_strand_id
1 'polypeptide(L)'
;MSRIKVIPLLLMLCGAASSLTACNDHSATPSHSVTYHAGTAQPESSTPPSPRAFAVNTLSLDDGENELNGCTTELTRVGAPESAGAVFRDSSSDTEGTGFIRIDGTLIRVHLTASKVDESSAEKVLRYTHVFEDASRTTQVVETLKNGATNEQADSTQQTGFLTITHGGATQTLHVEGGTAC
;
A
#
# COMPACT_ATOMS: atom_id res chain seq x y z
N MET A 1 37.90 22.93 8.82
CA MET A 1 38.32 22.81 7.41
C MET A 1 37.69 21.53 6.85
N SER A 2 36.52 21.66 6.25
CA SER A 2 35.73 20.53 5.74
C SER A 2 35.85 20.48 4.23
N ARG A 3 36.29 19.33 3.69
CA ARG A 3 36.48 19.14 2.24
C ARG A 3 35.19 18.59 1.62
N ILE A 4 34.57 19.41 0.79
CA ILE A 4 33.42 19.03 -0.05
C ILE A 4 33.94 18.15 -1.20
N LYS A 5 33.47 16.89 -1.26
CA LYS A 5 33.67 16.02 -2.41
C LYS A 5 32.51 16.20 -3.38
N VAL A 6 32.82 16.75 -4.56
CA VAL A 6 31.90 16.83 -5.69
C VAL A 6 32.01 15.52 -6.48
N ILE A 7 30.87 14.85 -6.67
CA ILE A 7 30.77 13.64 -7.51
C ILE A 7 30.12 14.08 -8.84
N PRO A 8 30.73 13.77 -10.00
CA PRO A 8 30.17 14.17 -11.29
C PRO A 8 29.01 13.26 -11.72
N LEU A 9 27.98 13.92 -12.20
CA LEU A 9 26.78 13.39 -12.83
C LEU A 9 27.15 12.78 -14.19
N LEU A 10 26.94 11.46 -14.37
CA LEU A 10 27.09 10.79 -15.64
C LEU A 10 25.71 10.62 -16.30
N LEU A 11 25.44 11.45 -17.31
CA LEU A 11 24.31 11.32 -18.22
C LEU A 11 24.59 10.16 -19.17
N MET A 12 23.72 9.14 -19.21
CA MET A 12 23.63 8.21 -20.35
C MET A 12 22.26 8.33 -21.02
N LEU A 13 22.29 8.96 -22.20
CA LEU A 13 21.25 8.87 -23.21
C LEU A 13 21.47 7.59 -24.03
N CYS A 14 20.45 6.79 -24.22
CA CYS A 14 20.22 5.88 -25.34
C CYS A 14 18.71 5.76 -25.47
N GLY A 15 18.02 6.15 -26.48
CA GLY A 15 18.28 6.17 -27.94
C GLY A 15 17.59 5.00 -28.62
N ALA A 16 16.33 5.25 -29.16
CA ALA A 16 15.72 4.76 -30.39
C ALA A 16 15.65 3.23 -30.60
N ALA A 17 14.65 2.62 -31.20
CA ALA A 17 14.06 2.89 -32.49
C ALA A 17 12.85 1.97 -32.71
N SER A 18 11.89 2.51 -33.41
CA SER A 18 10.71 1.95 -34.05
C SER A 18 11.02 0.84 -35.05
N SER A 19 10.13 -0.15 -35.18
CA SER A 19 9.97 -0.89 -36.44
C SER A 19 8.49 -1.30 -36.57
N LEU A 20 7.80 -0.59 -37.43
CA LEU A 20 6.56 -0.97 -38.08
C LEU A 20 6.91 -1.98 -39.19
N THR A 21 6.24 -3.13 -39.20
CA THR A 21 6.21 -3.97 -40.41
C THR A 21 4.76 -4.36 -40.68
N ALA A 22 4.19 -3.73 -41.64
CA ALA A 22 2.95 -4.14 -42.28
C ALA A 22 3.29 -5.22 -43.32
N CYS A 23 2.59 -6.33 -43.32
CA CYS A 23 2.47 -7.22 -44.45
C CYS A 23 1.01 -7.44 -44.78
N ASN A 24 0.69 -6.91 -45.96
CA ASN A 24 -0.55 -7.11 -46.67
C ASN A 24 -0.31 -8.33 -47.56
N ASP A 25 -1.17 -9.33 -47.52
CA ASP A 25 -1.27 -10.29 -48.60
C ASP A 25 -2.71 -10.65 -48.91
N HIS A 26 -3.06 -10.35 -50.14
CA HIS A 26 -4.28 -10.70 -50.83
C HIS A 26 -4.21 -12.15 -51.28
N SER A 27 -5.24 -12.93 -51.03
CA SER A 27 -5.58 -14.03 -51.92
C SER A 27 -7.08 -14.33 -51.90
N ALA A 28 -7.58 -14.49 -53.09
CA ALA A 28 -8.99 -14.56 -53.48
C ALA A 28 -9.65 -15.92 -53.18
N THR A 29 -10.89 -15.80 -52.80
CA THR A 29 -12.16 -16.58 -53.02
C THR A 29 -12.07 -18.07 -53.47
N PRO A 30 -13.00 -18.94 -52.93
CA PRO A 30 -14.29 -19.09 -53.57
C PRO A 30 -15.50 -19.11 -52.61
N SER A 31 -16.64 -18.61 -53.15
CA SER A 31 -17.93 -18.55 -52.58
C SER A 31 -18.52 -19.92 -52.27
N HIS A 32 -18.83 -20.18 -50.99
CA HIS A 32 -19.84 -21.15 -50.61
C HIS A 32 -20.89 -20.41 -49.75
N SER A 33 -22.08 -20.26 -50.32
CA SER A 33 -23.25 -19.75 -49.65
C SER A 33 -23.71 -20.76 -48.61
N VAL A 34 -23.36 -20.54 -47.37
CA VAL A 34 -23.94 -21.22 -46.21
C VAL A 34 -24.88 -20.25 -45.55
N THR A 35 -26.17 -20.54 -45.62
CA THR A 35 -27.24 -19.78 -44.96
C THR A 35 -27.08 -20.03 -43.44
N TYR A 36 -26.45 -19.12 -42.75
CA TYR A 36 -26.44 -19.09 -41.29
C TYR A 36 -27.69 -18.41 -40.81
N HIS A 37 -28.56 -19.15 -40.13
CA HIS A 37 -29.54 -18.56 -39.25
C HIS A 37 -28.82 -17.73 -38.21
N ALA A 38 -28.96 -16.41 -38.28
CA ALA A 38 -28.48 -15.48 -37.28
C ALA A 38 -29.25 -15.70 -35.97
N GLY A 39 -28.80 -16.61 -35.17
CA GLY A 39 -29.09 -16.62 -33.75
C GLY A 39 -28.32 -15.44 -33.16
N THR A 40 -29.03 -14.32 -32.90
CA THR A 40 -28.51 -13.17 -32.18
C THR A 40 -28.20 -13.60 -30.75
N ALA A 41 -27.03 -14.19 -30.52
CA ALA A 41 -26.47 -14.31 -29.17
C ALA A 41 -26.09 -12.89 -28.75
N GLN A 42 -26.96 -12.25 -27.98
CA GLN A 42 -26.69 -11.01 -27.30
C GLN A 42 -25.52 -11.30 -26.36
N PRO A 43 -24.37 -10.58 -26.46
CA PRO A 43 -23.29 -10.76 -25.50
C PRO A 43 -23.84 -10.42 -24.11
N GLU A 44 -23.93 -11.40 -23.25
CA GLU A 44 -24.19 -11.18 -21.83
C GLU A 44 -23.10 -10.24 -21.33
N SER A 45 -23.48 -9.00 -21.04
CA SER A 45 -22.62 -8.02 -20.40
C SER A 45 -22.38 -8.52 -18.97
N SER A 46 -21.35 -9.34 -18.78
CA SER A 46 -20.91 -9.75 -17.47
C SER A 46 -20.28 -8.54 -16.78
N THR A 47 -21.11 -7.81 -16.04
CA THR A 47 -20.62 -6.78 -15.10
C THR A 47 -19.65 -7.48 -14.14
N PRO A 48 -18.40 -7.03 -14.02
CA PRO A 48 -17.46 -7.62 -13.06
C PRO A 48 -18.09 -7.59 -11.66
N PRO A 49 -17.95 -8.64 -10.86
CA PRO A 49 -18.49 -8.66 -9.51
C PRO A 49 -17.92 -7.50 -8.71
N SER A 50 -18.79 -6.78 -8.01
CA SER A 50 -18.37 -5.70 -7.12
C SER A 50 -17.41 -6.24 -6.07
N PRO A 51 -16.33 -5.50 -5.73
CA PRO A 51 -15.40 -5.90 -4.68
C PRO A 51 -16.15 -6.17 -3.38
N ARG A 52 -15.82 -7.30 -2.73
CA ARG A 52 -16.46 -7.68 -1.48
C ARG A 52 -15.91 -6.81 -0.35
N ALA A 53 -16.79 -6.20 0.43
CA ALA A 53 -16.41 -5.52 1.66
C ALA A 53 -15.73 -6.49 2.63
N PHE A 54 -14.74 -6.02 3.37
CA PHE A 54 -13.97 -6.79 4.36
C PHE A 54 -14.00 -6.09 5.72
N ALA A 55 -13.69 -6.82 6.80
CA ALA A 55 -13.58 -6.30 8.14
C ALA A 55 -12.11 -6.24 8.58
N VAL A 56 -11.66 -5.08 9.07
CA VAL A 56 -10.39 -4.96 9.78
C VAL A 56 -10.63 -5.24 11.24
N ASN A 57 -9.97 -6.27 11.76
CA ASN A 57 -10.07 -6.73 13.15
C ASN A 57 -8.88 -6.20 13.96
N THR A 58 -9.01 -6.24 15.27
CA THR A 58 -7.91 -5.95 16.19
C THR A 58 -6.88 -7.09 16.19
N LEU A 59 -5.62 -6.72 16.38
CA LEU A 59 -4.50 -7.63 16.59
C LEU A 59 -4.50 -8.14 18.03
N SER A 60 -4.06 -9.38 18.22
CA SER A 60 -3.67 -9.89 19.54
C SER A 60 -2.28 -9.39 19.93
N LEU A 61 -1.91 -9.52 21.20
CA LEU A 61 -0.57 -9.12 21.66
C LEU A 61 0.54 -9.89 20.96
N ASP A 62 0.30 -11.17 20.67
CA ASP A 62 1.29 -12.08 20.04
C ASP A 62 1.42 -11.88 18.52
N ASP A 63 0.49 -11.11 17.90
CA ASP A 63 0.51 -10.91 16.45
C ASP A 63 1.74 -10.08 16.03
N GLY A 64 2.71 -10.74 15.42
CA GLY A 64 3.93 -10.12 14.92
C GLY A 64 5.02 -9.83 15.95
N GLU A 65 4.82 -10.16 17.24
CA GLU A 65 5.75 -9.81 18.34
C GLU A 65 7.21 -10.24 18.06
N ASN A 66 7.40 -11.43 17.48
CA ASN A 66 8.76 -11.95 17.21
C ASN A 66 9.34 -11.48 15.87
N GLU A 67 8.62 -10.71 15.09
CA GLU A 67 9.02 -10.29 13.75
C GLU A 67 9.24 -8.78 13.65
N LEU A 68 8.76 -8.03 14.63
CA LEU A 68 8.99 -6.59 14.74
C LEU A 68 10.28 -6.35 15.54
N ASN A 69 11.20 -5.61 14.95
CA ASN A 69 12.49 -5.29 15.56
C ASN A 69 12.70 -3.77 15.55
N GLY A 70 13.29 -3.23 16.60
CA GLY A 70 13.54 -1.81 16.74
C GLY A 70 12.32 -1.03 17.21
N CYS A 71 12.15 0.17 16.68
CA CYS A 71 11.00 1.00 17.03
C CYS A 71 9.72 0.42 16.43
N THR A 72 8.69 0.31 17.23
CA THR A 72 7.41 -0.28 16.83
C THR A 72 6.31 0.77 16.91
N THR A 73 5.53 0.87 15.85
CA THR A 73 4.31 1.68 15.79
C THR A 73 3.10 0.80 16.08
N GLU A 74 2.23 1.24 16.96
CA GLU A 74 0.94 0.61 17.23
C GLU A 74 -0.18 1.62 17.02
N LEU A 75 -1.16 1.25 16.18
CA LEU A 75 -2.29 2.11 15.82
C LEU A 75 -3.61 1.46 16.20
N THR A 76 -4.42 2.20 16.93
CA THR A 76 -5.81 1.87 17.31
C THR A 76 -6.78 2.75 16.54
N ARG A 77 -8.06 2.39 16.50
CA ARG A 77 -9.10 3.28 15.95
C ARG A 77 -9.31 4.46 16.87
N VAL A 78 -9.42 5.67 16.34
CA VAL A 78 -9.81 6.85 17.12
C VAL A 78 -11.15 6.61 17.81
N GLY A 79 -11.19 6.90 19.12
CA GLY A 79 -12.38 6.73 19.95
C GLY A 79 -12.69 5.28 20.33
N ALA A 80 -11.82 4.34 20.02
CA ALA A 80 -11.94 2.99 20.56
C ALA A 80 -11.62 2.98 22.06
N PRO A 81 -12.21 2.08 22.87
CA PRO A 81 -11.84 1.96 24.27
C PRO A 81 -10.35 1.57 24.37
N GLU A 82 -9.70 2.00 25.45
CA GLU A 82 -8.27 1.74 25.70
C GLU A 82 -7.91 0.23 25.70
N SER A 83 -8.90 -0.61 26.01
CA SER A 83 -8.78 -2.07 25.93
C SER A 83 -8.91 -2.64 24.51
N ALA A 84 -9.25 -1.84 23.52
CA ALA A 84 -9.27 -2.28 22.14
C ALA A 84 -7.83 -2.45 21.64
N GLY A 85 -7.52 -3.62 21.10
CA GLY A 85 -6.21 -3.88 20.54
C GLY A 85 -5.90 -3.01 19.31
N ALA A 86 -4.64 -2.98 18.91
CA ALA A 86 -4.20 -2.31 17.71
C ALA A 86 -4.90 -2.89 16.47
N VAL A 87 -5.16 -2.07 15.46
CA VAL A 87 -5.67 -2.50 14.15
C VAL A 87 -4.55 -2.64 13.14
N PHE A 88 -3.41 -2.01 13.41
CA PHE A 88 -2.19 -2.12 12.65
C PHE A 88 -1.00 -2.00 13.60
N ARG A 89 0.02 -2.78 13.35
CA ARG A 89 1.30 -2.71 14.05
C ARG A 89 2.40 -2.87 13.04
N ASP A 90 3.43 -2.05 13.13
CA ASP A 90 4.58 -2.15 12.25
C ASP A 90 5.88 -1.80 12.97
N SER A 91 6.98 -2.20 12.33
CA SER A 91 8.33 -1.72 12.61
C SER A 91 8.92 -1.29 11.28
N SER A 92 9.05 0.00 11.09
CA SER A 92 9.51 0.57 9.84
C SER A 92 10.63 1.59 10.06
N SER A 93 11.53 1.63 9.08
CA SER A 93 12.50 2.69 8.86
C SER A 93 12.18 3.38 7.53
N ASP A 94 13.01 4.34 7.11
CA ASP A 94 12.82 5.05 5.85
C ASP A 94 12.88 4.13 4.61
N THR A 95 13.49 2.96 4.72
CA THR A 95 13.80 2.09 3.58
C THR A 95 13.27 0.67 3.69
N GLU A 96 12.96 0.20 4.89
CA GLU A 96 12.49 -1.17 5.14
C GLU A 96 11.53 -1.22 6.33
N GLY A 97 10.66 -2.20 6.34
CA GLY A 97 9.72 -2.41 7.43
C GLY A 97 8.80 -3.58 7.20
N THR A 98 8.28 -4.08 8.31
CA THR A 98 7.27 -5.15 8.34
C THR A 98 6.08 -4.65 9.14
N GLY A 99 4.87 -4.89 8.63
CA GLY A 99 3.64 -4.58 9.33
C GLY A 99 2.70 -5.77 9.40
N PHE A 100 1.75 -5.71 10.33
CA PHE A 100 0.72 -6.72 10.55
C PHE A 100 -0.66 -6.08 10.62
N ILE A 101 -1.60 -6.69 9.93
CA ILE A 101 -3.02 -6.34 9.94
C ILE A 101 -3.85 -7.62 9.97
N ARG A 102 -5.02 -7.58 10.62
CA ARG A 102 -5.95 -8.70 10.60
C ARG A 102 -7.19 -8.34 9.79
N ILE A 103 -7.45 -9.08 8.71
CA ILE A 103 -8.59 -8.89 7.81
C ILE A 103 -9.44 -10.15 7.81
N ASP A 104 -10.75 -10.00 8.07
CA ASP A 104 -11.72 -11.12 8.15
C ASP A 104 -11.21 -12.26 9.05
N GLY A 105 -10.53 -11.90 10.17
CA GLY A 105 -9.95 -12.83 11.12
C GLY A 105 -8.58 -13.42 10.73
N THR A 106 -8.10 -13.19 9.50
CA THR A 106 -6.81 -13.67 9.02
C THR A 106 -5.72 -12.65 9.30
N LEU A 107 -4.62 -13.08 9.93
CA LEU A 107 -3.42 -12.25 10.10
C LEU A 107 -2.67 -12.16 8.77
N ILE A 108 -2.40 -10.94 8.33
CA ILE A 108 -1.69 -10.65 7.10
C ILE A 108 -0.42 -9.88 7.45
N ARG A 109 0.70 -10.40 6.98
CA ARG A 109 1.99 -9.72 7.03
C ARG A 109 2.17 -8.90 5.77
N VAL A 110 2.57 -7.65 5.94
CA VAL A 110 2.86 -6.70 4.86
C VAL A 110 4.28 -6.16 5.00
N HIS A 111 4.88 -5.74 3.88
CA HIS A 111 6.23 -5.18 3.84
C HIS A 111 6.20 -3.77 3.29
N LEU A 112 7.03 -2.89 3.83
CA LEU A 112 7.20 -1.53 3.36
C LEU A 112 7.69 -1.53 1.90
N THR A 113 6.98 -0.85 1.03
CA THR A 113 7.31 -0.73 -0.40
C THR A 113 7.61 0.71 -0.81
N ALA A 114 7.10 1.69 -0.06
CA ALA A 114 7.42 3.09 -0.25
C ALA A 114 7.30 3.86 1.07
N SER A 115 8.16 4.86 1.22
CA SER A 115 8.16 5.80 2.34
C SER A 115 8.32 7.22 1.83
N LYS A 116 7.57 8.15 2.39
CA LYS A 116 7.68 9.58 2.14
C LYS A 116 7.55 10.34 3.44
N VAL A 117 8.46 11.26 3.66
CA VAL A 117 8.43 12.17 4.80
C VAL A 117 8.20 13.59 4.29
N ASP A 118 7.18 14.24 4.84
CA ASP A 118 6.86 15.65 4.56
C ASP A 118 7.05 16.46 5.85
N GLU A 119 7.97 17.38 5.84
CA GLU A 119 8.16 18.34 6.92
C GLU A 119 7.43 19.64 6.60
N SER A 120 6.34 19.91 7.31
CA SER A 120 5.65 21.18 7.21
C SER A 120 6.43 22.27 7.95
N SER A 121 7.11 23.13 7.19
CA SER A 121 7.86 24.27 7.73
C SER A 121 7.00 25.26 8.51
N ALA A 122 5.69 25.34 8.23
CA ALA A 122 4.76 26.24 8.88
C ALA A 122 4.32 25.74 10.27
N GLU A 123 4.18 24.42 10.44
CA GLU A 123 3.67 23.81 11.67
C GLU A 123 4.78 23.13 12.50
N LYS A 124 5.98 22.96 11.96
CA LYS A 124 7.07 22.14 12.53
C LYS A 124 6.61 20.70 12.85
N VAL A 125 5.68 20.20 12.09
CA VAL A 125 5.11 18.87 12.30
C VAL A 125 5.60 17.93 11.20
N LEU A 126 6.14 16.82 11.64
CA LEU A 126 6.55 15.75 10.76
C LEU A 126 5.32 14.92 10.36
N ARG A 127 5.18 14.68 9.07
CA ARG A 127 4.16 13.79 8.50
C ARG A 127 4.88 12.73 7.67
N TYR A 128 4.42 11.50 7.77
CA TYR A 128 4.92 10.44 6.90
C TYR A 128 3.79 9.72 6.20
N THR A 129 4.13 9.18 5.06
CA THR A 129 3.28 8.25 4.34
C THR A 129 4.11 7.00 4.07
N HIS A 130 3.68 5.89 4.64
CA HIS A 130 4.24 4.58 4.38
C HIS A 130 3.25 3.75 3.57
N VAL A 131 3.76 3.00 2.61
CA VAL A 131 2.98 2.06 1.82
C VAL A 131 3.51 0.67 2.07
N PHE A 132 2.64 -0.20 2.55
CA PHE A 132 2.96 -1.61 2.80
C PHE A 132 2.12 -2.48 1.86
N GLU A 133 2.71 -3.59 1.41
CA GLU A 133 2.04 -4.59 0.58
C GLU A 133 2.33 -6.00 1.08
N ASP A 134 1.35 -6.90 0.96
CA ASP A 134 1.59 -8.33 1.17
C ASP A 134 2.31 -8.95 -0.05
N ALA A 135 2.90 -10.12 0.13
CA ALA A 135 3.67 -10.79 -0.92
C ALA A 135 2.85 -11.09 -2.19
N SER A 136 1.55 -11.28 -2.06
CA SER A 136 0.64 -11.52 -3.19
C SER A 136 0.12 -10.25 -3.84
N ARG A 137 0.35 -9.08 -3.25
CA ARG A 137 -0.17 -7.77 -3.64
C ARG A 137 -1.71 -7.70 -3.68
N THR A 138 -2.35 -8.54 -2.88
CA THR A 138 -3.80 -8.50 -2.69
C THR A 138 -4.22 -7.54 -1.59
N THR A 139 -3.27 -7.24 -0.69
CA THR A 139 -3.47 -6.31 0.43
C THR A 139 -2.44 -5.19 0.35
N GLN A 140 -2.92 -3.96 0.37
CA GLN A 140 -2.09 -2.77 0.53
C GLN A 140 -2.59 -1.98 1.73
N VAL A 141 -1.67 -1.50 2.55
CA VAL A 141 -1.93 -0.57 3.66
C VAL A 141 -1.16 0.71 3.40
N VAL A 142 -1.86 1.82 3.27
CA VAL A 142 -1.27 3.16 3.19
C VAL A 142 -1.49 3.83 4.53
N GLU A 143 -0.41 4.02 5.26
CA GLU A 143 -0.36 4.73 6.51
C GLU A 143 0.01 6.19 6.25
N THR A 144 -0.82 7.13 6.71
CA THR A 144 -0.52 8.55 6.64
C THR A 144 -0.67 9.15 8.03
N LEU A 145 0.45 9.41 8.67
CA LEU A 145 0.51 9.83 10.06
C LEU A 145 1.12 11.22 10.22
N LYS A 146 0.71 11.88 11.30
CA LYS A 146 1.23 13.12 11.82
C LYS A 146 1.77 12.88 13.22
N ASN A 147 3.01 13.30 13.49
CA ASN A 147 3.56 13.30 14.84
C ASN A 147 2.86 14.31 15.74
N GLY A 148 2.59 13.86 16.95
CA GLY A 148 2.11 14.66 18.07
C GLY A 148 3.20 14.88 19.12
N ALA A 149 2.84 14.69 20.38
CA ALA A 149 3.75 14.86 21.51
C ALA A 149 4.78 13.73 21.55
N THR A 150 6.03 14.10 21.86
CA THR A 150 7.13 13.16 22.13
C THR A 150 7.37 13.06 23.64
N ASN A 151 7.55 11.86 24.12
CA ASN A 151 7.98 11.57 25.48
C ASN A 151 9.43 11.03 25.43
N GLU A 152 10.39 11.91 25.70
CA GLU A 152 11.82 11.56 25.68
C GLU A 152 12.22 10.52 26.72
N GLN A 153 11.48 10.42 27.85
CA GLN A 153 11.78 9.45 28.92
C GLN A 153 11.34 8.02 28.54
N ALA A 154 10.30 7.91 27.74
CA ALA A 154 9.76 6.63 27.25
C ALA A 154 10.20 6.32 25.81
N ASP A 155 11.05 7.17 25.23
CA ASP A 155 11.47 7.10 23.82
C ASP A 155 10.29 6.81 22.87
N SER A 156 9.24 7.63 23.02
CA SER A 156 8.00 7.41 22.28
C SER A 156 7.44 8.70 21.71
N THR A 157 6.75 8.60 20.59
CA THR A 157 6.09 9.70 19.90
C THR A 157 4.66 9.33 19.59
N GLN A 158 3.72 10.16 20.05
CA GLN A 158 2.32 10.01 19.70
C GLN A 158 2.08 10.32 18.22
N GLN A 159 1.11 9.64 17.65
CA GLN A 159 0.76 9.77 16.25
C GLN A 159 -0.75 9.72 16.03
N THR A 160 -1.21 10.47 15.03
CA THR A 160 -2.61 10.44 14.59
C THR A 160 -2.67 10.50 13.08
N GLY A 161 -3.68 9.89 12.47
CA GLY A 161 -3.81 9.92 11.03
C GLY A 161 -4.80 8.91 10.47
N PHE A 162 -4.46 8.37 9.32
CA PHE A 162 -5.34 7.48 8.57
C PHE A 162 -4.59 6.24 8.10
N LEU A 163 -5.27 5.10 8.17
CA LEU A 163 -4.92 3.89 7.44
C LEU A 163 -5.91 3.72 6.29
N THR A 164 -5.43 3.72 5.06
CA THR A 164 -6.21 3.34 3.89
C THR A 164 -5.80 1.93 3.50
N ILE A 165 -6.75 1.00 3.61
CA ILE A 165 -6.53 -0.43 3.38
C ILE A 165 -7.26 -0.83 2.11
N THR A 166 -6.54 -1.42 1.16
CA THR A 166 -7.11 -2.07 -0.02
C THR A 166 -6.89 -3.57 0.10
N HIS A 167 -7.97 -4.35 -0.01
CA HIS A 167 -7.90 -5.80 0.04
C HIS A 167 -8.90 -6.42 -0.93
N GLY A 168 -8.42 -7.32 -1.80
CA GLY A 168 -9.28 -7.98 -2.80
C GLY A 168 -10.03 -7.00 -3.72
N GLY A 169 -9.46 -5.82 -3.97
CA GLY A 169 -10.05 -4.76 -4.80
C GLY A 169 -11.03 -3.82 -4.07
N ALA A 170 -11.42 -4.12 -2.83
CA ALA A 170 -12.18 -3.19 -1.98
C ALA A 170 -11.24 -2.28 -1.19
N THR A 171 -11.68 -1.07 -0.87
CA THR A 171 -10.90 -0.10 -0.10
C THR A 171 -11.73 0.48 1.04
N GLN A 172 -11.10 0.64 2.20
CA GLN A 172 -11.66 1.38 3.34
C GLN A 172 -10.58 2.23 4.01
N THR A 173 -11.00 3.32 4.66
CA THR A 173 -10.12 4.19 5.42
C THR A 173 -10.55 4.23 6.88
N LEU A 174 -9.58 4.07 7.78
CA LEU A 174 -9.75 4.17 9.23
C LEU A 174 -9.06 5.42 9.73
N HIS A 175 -9.71 6.14 10.63
CA HIS A 175 -9.05 7.18 11.42
C HIS A 175 -8.38 6.50 12.62
N VAL A 176 -7.09 6.73 12.80
CA VAL A 176 -6.27 6.04 13.80
C VAL A 176 -5.46 7.00 14.66
N GLU A 177 -5.17 6.52 15.86
CA GLU A 177 -4.29 7.14 16.83
C GLU A 177 -3.40 6.07 17.48
N GLY A 178 -2.27 6.46 17.98
CA GLY A 178 -1.34 5.56 18.62
C GLY A 178 0.03 6.20 18.78
N GLY A 179 1.08 5.46 18.50
CA GLY A 179 2.43 5.99 18.58
C GLY A 179 3.50 4.99 18.27
N THR A 180 4.70 5.52 18.08
CA THR A 180 5.93 4.74 17.93
C THR A 180 6.69 4.77 19.25
N ALA A 181 7.18 3.62 19.67
CA ALA A 181 8.07 3.46 20.82
C ALA A 181 9.32 2.67 20.41
N CYS A 182 10.47 3.04 20.95
CA CYS A 182 11.76 2.40 20.81
C CYS A 182 12.25 1.87 22.21
#